data_a5402fbc777e5709fe3641ce05b75b67
#
_entry.id   a5402fbc777e5709fe3641ce05b75b67
#
_cell.length_a   1.000
_cell.length_b   1.000
_cell.length_c   1.000
_cell.angle_alpha   90.00
_cell.angle_beta   90.00
_cell.angle_gamma   90.00
#
_symmetry.space_group_name_H-M   'P 1'
#
loop_
_entity.id
_entity.type
_entity.pdbx_description
1 polymer ?
#
loop_
_entity_poly.entity_id
_entity_poly.type
_entity_poly.pdbx_seq_one_letter_code
_entity_poly.pdbx_strand_id
1 'polypeptide(L)'
;MLKRRHIYAVWILLLAFLGATQMQAQQAAPALPKPRRFLMWKATSPTTTIYLVGSIHVGDSSMYPLPKEVESAFNAAKVLTVEINLKNVDQGKAMGLVQQYGLYGEGDSLTKHLSKETAAALDDYCTKHSVPRIGLEKLKPWVVSVTIAAMAWQQAGEDPTLGIDMHFLNESKPPQRIEELETMESQLSIFANATEEEQQGLLQSILKEGDKTKDLIKRLQAAYISGDPDALQKILDEESDMGTKSLTKKLLDDRNVMMASKMDEYLKGADPVFVVVGAAHIIGEKGVAKMLRDKGYKVEQVTLEAK
;
A
#
# COMPACT_ATOMS: atom_id res chain seq x y z
N MET A 1 -4.53 19.05 26.42
CA MET A 1 -4.03 19.17 25.03
C MET A 1 -3.82 17.76 24.49
N LEU A 2 -4.87 17.15 23.88
CA LEU A 2 -4.74 15.86 23.20
C LEU A 2 -4.05 16.08 21.87
N LYS A 3 -2.92 15.39 21.67
CA LYS A 3 -2.20 15.38 20.40
C LYS A 3 -3.02 14.58 19.38
N ARG A 4 -3.46 15.24 18.31
CA ARG A 4 -4.13 14.64 17.16
C ARG A 4 -3.08 13.89 16.31
N ARG A 5 -3.29 12.59 16.06
CA ARG A 5 -2.41 11.70 15.26
C ARG A 5 -3.29 10.84 14.33
N HIS A 6 -2.97 10.77 13.04
CA HIS A 6 -3.87 10.20 11.97
C HIS A 6 -3.09 9.62 10.78
N ILE A 7 -3.43 8.77 10.05
CA ILE A 7 -4.20 7.84 9.23
C ILE A 7 -3.68 7.64 7.81
N TYR A 8 -2.64 7.14 7.38
CA TYR A 8 -2.37 6.86 5.96
C TYR A 8 -1.54 5.60 5.64
N ALA A 9 -1.09 4.87 6.63
CA ALA A 9 -0.29 3.67 6.42
C ALA A 9 -1.00 2.51 5.68
N VAL A 10 -2.34 2.53 5.62
CA VAL A 10 -3.15 1.46 5.00
C VAL A 10 -3.43 1.66 3.51
N TRP A 11 -3.38 2.88 3.04
CA TRP A 11 -3.82 3.24 1.68
C TRP A 11 -2.90 2.76 0.58
N ILE A 12 -1.69 2.41 0.92
CA ILE A 12 -0.71 1.84 0.00
C ILE A 12 -1.15 0.47 -0.54
N LEU A 13 -2.16 -0.17 0.08
CA LEU A 13 -2.52 -1.56 -0.19
C LEU A 13 -3.75 -1.79 -1.09
N LEU A 14 -4.58 -0.77 -1.37
CA LEU A 14 -5.89 -0.99 -1.97
C LEU A 14 -6.19 -0.19 -3.25
N LEU A 15 -5.29 0.68 -3.70
CA LEU A 15 -5.54 1.61 -4.82
C LEU A 15 -5.57 0.96 -6.21
N ALA A 16 -5.23 -0.31 -6.34
CA ALA A 16 -5.19 -1.01 -7.63
C ALA A 16 -6.57 -1.29 -8.26
N PHE A 17 -7.68 -0.93 -7.61
CA PHE A 17 -9.01 -1.41 -7.95
C PHE A 17 -9.93 -0.46 -8.72
N LEU A 18 -9.64 0.83 -8.79
CA LEU A 18 -10.55 1.79 -9.41
C LEU A 18 -9.97 2.36 -10.70
N GLY A 19 -10.35 1.70 -11.79
CA GLY A 19 -10.51 2.22 -13.13
C GLY A 19 -9.43 3.12 -13.73
N ALA A 20 -8.65 2.58 -14.66
CA ALA A 20 -7.83 3.35 -15.57
C ALA A 20 -8.71 4.25 -16.48
N THR A 21 -8.83 5.52 -16.14
CA THR A 21 -9.22 6.57 -17.07
C THR A 21 -7.94 7.23 -17.57
N GLN A 22 -7.78 7.28 -18.90
CA GLN A 22 -6.61 7.88 -19.55
C GLN A 22 -6.44 9.33 -19.08
N MET A 23 -5.30 9.62 -18.44
CA MET A 23 -4.89 10.97 -18.09
C MET A 23 -3.86 11.50 -19.09
N GLN A 24 -4.02 12.77 -19.45
CA GLN A 24 -3.08 13.52 -20.29
C GLN A 24 -1.73 13.67 -19.56
N ALA A 25 -0.65 13.51 -20.33
CA ALA A 25 0.72 13.64 -19.83
C ALA A 25 0.95 15.01 -19.15
N GLN A 26 1.25 14.98 -17.86
CA GLN A 26 1.62 16.15 -17.08
C GLN A 26 3.14 16.37 -17.23
N GLN A 27 3.56 17.63 -17.37
CA GLN A 27 4.97 17.99 -17.52
C GLN A 27 5.78 17.52 -16.31
N ALA A 28 6.92 16.88 -16.58
CA ALA A 28 7.82 16.36 -15.56
C ALA A 28 8.26 17.43 -14.54
N ALA A 29 8.09 17.10 -13.26
CA ALA A 29 8.63 17.90 -12.17
C ALA A 29 10.18 17.90 -12.22
N PRO A 30 10.88 18.92 -11.67
CA PRO A 30 12.34 18.95 -11.65
C PRO A 30 12.89 17.75 -10.87
N ALA A 31 13.86 17.06 -11.46
CA ALA A 31 14.46 15.86 -10.89
C ALA A 31 15.01 16.12 -9.48
N LEU A 32 14.52 15.38 -8.48
CA LEU A 32 15.03 15.39 -7.12
C LEU A 32 16.46 14.82 -7.07
N PRO A 33 17.30 15.20 -6.09
CA PRO A 33 18.62 14.64 -5.95
C PRO A 33 18.54 13.12 -5.79
N LYS A 34 19.38 12.37 -6.55
CA LYS A 34 19.37 10.91 -6.56
C LYS A 34 19.63 10.35 -5.16
N PRO A 35 18.80 9.45 -4.65
CA PRO A 35 18.99 8.87 -3.34
C PRO A 35 20.28 8.02 -3.29
N ARG A 36 20.97 8.05 -2.16
CA ARG A 36 22.10 7.15 -1.90
C ARG A 36 21.65 5.73 -1.54
N ARG A 37 20.38 5.54 -1.28
CA ARG A 37 19.75 4.26 -0.93
C ARG A 37 18.42 4.15 -1.65
N PHE A 38 17.93 2.95 -1.78
CA PHE A 38 16.57 2.63 -2.19
C PHE A 38 15.91 1.83 -1.07
N LEU A 39 14.60 1.82 -1.01
CA LEU A 39 13.87 0.98 -0.05
C LEU A 39 13.93 -0.49 -0.49
N MET A 40 15.16 -1.00 -0.61
CA MET A 40 15.46 -2.38 -0.94
C MET A 40 16.44 -2.95 0.06
N TRP A 41 16.16 -4.15 0.55
CA TRP A 41 17.04 -4.92 1.45
C TRP A 41 17.45 -6.21 0.78
N LYS A 42 18.69 -6.60 1.03
CA LYS A 42 19.24 -7.89 0.66
C LYS A 42 19.29 -8.77 1.90
N ALA A 43 18.59 -9.89 1.87
CA ALA A 43 18.69 -10.92 2.89
C ALA A 43 19.39 -12.14 2.32
N THR A 44 20.37 -12.69 3.06
CA THR A 44 21.21 -13.79 2.61
C THR A 44 21.18 -14.97 3.57
N SER A 45 21.18 -16.16 2.99
CA SER A 45 21.41 -17.43 3.65
C SER A 45 22.64 -18.13 3.03
N PRO A 46 23.08 -19.29 3.54
CA PRO A 46 24.13 -20.07 2.88
C PRO A 46 23.79 -20.57 1.47
N THR A 47 22.51 -20.66 1.12
CA THR A 47 22.04 -21.28 -0.13
C THR A 47 21.49 -20.29 -1.14
N THR A 48 20.97 -19.14 -0.69
CA THR A 48 20.33 -18.18 -1.60
C THR A 48 20.37 -16.75 -1.08
N THR A 49 19.90 -15.85 -1.94
CA THR A 49 19.69 -14.44 -1.65
C THR A 49 18.28 -14.05 -2.04
N ILE A 50 17.59 -13.30 -1.17
CA ILE A 50 16.35 -12.64 -1.53
C ILE A 50 16.53 -11.12 -1.43
N TYR A 51 15.86 -10.40 -2.32
CA TYR A 51 15.74 -8.95 -2.27
C TYR A 51 14.32 -8.57 -1.88
N LEU A 52 14.20 -7.72 -0.87
CA LEU A 52 12.93 -7.20 -0.38
C LEU A 52 12.82 -5.74 -0.82
N VAL A 53 11.90 -5.44 -1.68
CA VAL A 53 11.62 -4.08 -2.17
C VAL A 53 10.35 -3.57 -1.51
N GLY A 54 10.50 -2.47 -0.78
CA GLY A 54 9.35 -1.71 -0.30
C GLY A 54 8.71 -0.98 -1.47
N SER A 55 7.45 -1.28 -1.76
CA SER A 55 6.72 -0.62 -2.83
C SER A 55 5.89 0.55 -2.34
N ILE A 56 5.50 1.39 -3.29
CA ILE A 56 4.38 2.30 -3.21
C ILE A 56 3.48 1.98 -4.41
N HIS A 57 2.19 1.72 -4.14
CA HIS A 57 1.25 1.19 -5.14
C HIS A 57 0.77 2.22 -6.18
N VAL A 58 1.13 3.46 -5.99
CA VAL A 58 0.89 4.57 -6.91
C VAL A 58 2.17 5.36 -7.07
N GLY A 59 2.31 6.10 -8.15
CA GLY A 59 3.50 6.92 -8.36
C GLY A 59 3.33 7.89 -9.49
N ASP A 60 4.41 8.58 -9.80
CA ASP A 60 4.52 9.44 -10.97
C ASP A 60 5.79 9.14 -11.78
N SER A 61 5.94 9.80 -12.92
CA SER A 61 7.08 9.59 -13.81
C SER A 61 8.43 10.01 -13.21
N SER A 62 8.46 10.81 -12.12
CA SER A 62 9.70 11.23 -11.46
C SER A 62 10.41 10.08 -10.73
N MET A 63 9.68 9.01 -10.42
CA MET A 63 10.23 7.80 -9.79
C MET A 63 11.11 6.98 -10.73
N TYR A 64 11.07 7.25 -12.03
CA TYR A 64 11.73 6.47 -13.08
C TYR A 64 12.82 7.25 -13.83
N PRO A 65 13.87 6.58 -14.36
CA PRO A 65 14.13 5.14 -14.23
C PRO A 65 14.56 4.74 -12.82
N LEU A 66 14.25 3.52 -12.41
CA LEU A 66 14.71 2.98 -11.14
C LEU A 66 16.26 2.85 -11.12
N PRO A 67 16.89 2.81 -9.94
CA PRO A 67 18.32 2.57 -9.83
C PRO A 67 18.73 1.24 -10.50
N LYS A 68 19.91 1.23 -11.15
CA LYS A 68 20.43 0.04 -11.85
C LYS A 68 20.63 -1.16 -10.91
N GLU A 69 20.91 -0.92 -9.64
CA GLU A 69 21.07 -1.96 -8.62
C GLU A 69 19.76 -2.69 -8.39
N VAL A 70 18.64 -1.97 -8.41
CA VAL A 70 17.30 -2.52 -8.25
C VAL A 70 16.92 -3.37 -9.46
N GLU A 71 17.10 -2.82 -10.66
CA GLU A 71 16.85 -3.54 -11.91
C GLU A 71 17.74 -4.77 -12.07
N SER A 72 19.02 -4.68 -11.67
CA SER A 72 19.94 -5.82 -11.70
C SER A 72 19.54 -6.93 -10.74
N ALA A 73 19.09 -6.58 -9.53
CA ALA A 73 18.60 -7.55 -8.55
C ALA A 73 17.33 -8.26 -9.05
N PHE A 74 16.41 -7.51 -9.67
CA PHE A 74 15.21 -8.05 -10.29
C PHE A 74 15.53 -9.03 -11.42
N ASN A 75 16.38 -8.63 -12.35
CA ASN A 75 16.76 -9.44 -13.51
C ASN A 75 17.53 -10.72 -13.13
N ALA A 76 18.22 -10.73 -11.97
CA ALA A 76 18.93 -11.90 -11.48
C ALA A 76 18.01 -12.90 -10.74
N ALA A 77 16.80 -12.50 -10.38
CA ALA A 77 15.87 -13.34 -9.63
C ALA A 77 15.14 -14.32 -10.55
N LYS A 78 14.95 -15.55 -10.05
CA LYS A 78 14.15 -16.59 -10.72
C LYS A 78 12.66 -16.48 -10.38
N VAL A 79 12.35 -15.85 -9.27
CA VAL A 79 10.99 -15.68 -8.75
C VAL A 79 10.78 -14.19 -8.45
N LEU A 80 9.70 -13.64 -8.99
CA LEU A 80 9.09 -12.40 -8.52
C LEU A 80 7.98 -12.77 -7.55
N THR A 81 8.07 -12.30 -6.32
CA THR A 81 7.00 -12.46 -5.34
C THR A 81 6.36 -11.12 -5.07
N VAL A 82 5.04 -11.06 -5.15
CA VAL A 82 4.24 -9.86 -4.91
C VAL A 82 3.16 -10.15 -3.86
N GLU A 83 2.53 -9.11 -3.32
CA GLU A 83 1.37 -9.31 -2.46
C GLU A 83 0.23 -9.98 -3.25
N ILE A 84 -0.18 -9.36 -4.36
CA ILE A 84 -1.19 -9.84 -5.31
C ILE A 84 -0.70 -9.56 -6.72
N ASN A 85 -0.91 -10.50 -7.64
CA ASN A 85 -0.62 -10.28 -9.06
C ASN A 85 -1.73 -9.47 -9.74
N LEU A 86 -1.60 -8.15 -9.68
CA LEU A 86 -2.59 -7.21 -10.19
C LEU A 86 -2.85 -7.33 -11.70
N LYS A 87 -1.93 -7.93 -12.46
CA LYS A 87 -2.13 -8.18 -13.92
C LYS A 87 -3.11 -9.30 -14.20
N ASN A 88 -3.26 -10.22 -13.25
CA ASN A 88 -4.10 -11.43 -13.41
C ASN A 88 -5.36 -11.38 -12.54
N VAL A 89 -5.72 -10.21 -12.01
CA VAL A 89 -6.94 -10.07 -11.23
C VAL A 89 -8.17 -10.29 -12.11
N ASP A 90 -8.98 -11.26 -11.73
CA ASP A 90 -10.30 -11.46 -12.32
C ASP A 90 -11.24 -10.34 -11.84
N GLN A 91 -11.52 -9.39 -12.74
CA GLN A 91 -12.37 -8.23 -12.46
C GLN A 91 -13.80 -8.64 -12.04
N GLY A 92 -14.33 -9.72 -12.63
CA GLY A 92 -15.66 -10.25 -12.26
C GLY A 92 -15.67 -10.79 -10.83
N LYS A 93 -14.64 -11.56 -10.46
CA LYS A 93 -14.48 -12.07 -9.10
C LYS A 93 -14.26 -10.92 -8.11
N ALA A 94 -13.43 -9.95 -8.44
CA ALA A 94 -13.18 -8.78 -7.61
C ALA A 94 -14.47 -7.97 -7.35
N MET A 95 -15.25 -7.71 -8.41
CA MET A 95 -16.56 -7.05 -8.29
C MET A 95 -17.52 -7.87 -7.41
N GLY A 96 -17.55 -9.18 -7.58
CA GLY A 96 -18.37 -10.08 -6.76
C GLY A 96 -17.99 -10.02 -5.28
N LEU A 97 -16.70 -9.96 -4.95
CA LEU A 97 -16.23 -9.79 -3.57
C LEU A 97 -16.65 -8.45 -2.97
N VAL A 98 -16.54 -7.35 -3.75
CA VAL A 98 -17.01 -6.04 -3.30
C VAL A 98 -18.52 -6.04 -3.09
N GLN A 99 -19.28 -6.65 -3.99
CA GLN A 99 -20.74 -6.79 -3.81
C GLN A 99 -21.08 -7.60 -2.55
N GLN A 100 -20.40 -8.69 -2.32
CA GLN A 100 -20.64 -9.58 -1.18
C GLN A 100 -20.26 -8.92 0.16
N TYR A 101 -19.12 -8.26 0.23
CA TYR A 101 -18.55 -7.80 1.49
C TYR A 101 -18.71 -6.30 1.74
N GLY A 102 -18.85 -5.52 0.69
CA GLY A 102 -18.80 -4.06 0.71
C GLY A 102 -20.15 -3.36 0.61
N LEU A 103 -21.22 -4.08 0.30
CA LEU A 103 -22.54 -3.47 0.15
C LEU A 103 -23.46 -3.82 1.33
N TYR A 104 -24.36 -2.90 1.63
CA TYR A 104 -25.51 -3.16 2.49
C TYR A 104 -26.63 -3.85 1.72
N GLY A 105 -27.35 -4.73 2.40
CA GLY A 105 -28.51 -5.41 1.86
C GLY A 105 -29.69 -4.50 1.58
N GLU A 106 -30.79 -5.10 1.11
CA GLU A 106 -32.05 -4.37 0.88
C GLU A 106 -32.60 -3.78 2.19
N GLY A 107 -33.10 -2.56 2.13
CA GLY A 107 -33.62 -1.86 3.29
C GLY A 107 -32.58 -1.27 4.23
N ASP A 108 -31.28 -1.52 4.00
CA ASP A 108 -30.17 -0.98 4.80
C ASP A 108 -29.34 0.06 4.03
N SER A 109 -28.60 0.93 4.76
CA SER A 109 -27.86 2.03 4.15
C SER A 109 -26.75 2.55 5.07
N LEU A 110 -25.73 3.15 4.45
CA LEU A 110 -24.58 3.76 5.13
C LEU A 110 -25.02 4.70 6.28
N THR A 111 -25.99 5.56 6.03
CA THR A 111 -26.47 6.55 7.02
C THR A 111 -26.95 5.90 8.32
N LYS A 112 -27.47 4.68 8.29
CA LYS A 112 -27.92 3.96 9.50
C LYS A 112 -26.78 3.49 10.40
N HIS A 113 -25.58 3.37 9.83
CA HIS A 113 -24.38 2.85 10.50
C HIS A 113 -23.34 3.93 10.84
N LEU A 114 -23.61 5.19 10.51
CA LEU A 114 -22.73 6.29 10.84
C LEU A 114 -23.19 7.04 12.10
N SER A 115 -22.24 7.46 12.93
CA SER A 115 -22.51 8.46 13.93
C SER A 115 -22.93 9.77 13.28
N LYS A 116 -23.67 10.61 14.02
CA LYS A 116 -24.07 11.94 13.50
C LYS A 116 -22.88 12.79 13.08
N GLU A 117 -21.77 12.70 13.83
CA GLU A 117 -20.54 13.41 13.53
C GLU A 117 -19.92 12.93 12.20
N THR A 118 -19.81 11.60 12.01
CA THR A 118 -19.25 11.02 10.80
C THR A 118 -20.13 11.29 9.57
N ALA A 119 -21.45 11.20 9.74
CA ALA A 119 -22.40 11.52 8.65
C ALA A 119 -22.26 12.98 8.21
N ALA A 120 -22.23 13.93 9.14
CA ALA A 120 -22.04 15.34 8.83
C ALA A 120 -20.69 15.61 8.13
N ALA A 121 -19.60 15.01 8.60
CA ALA A 121 -18.30 15.14 7.97
C ALA A 121 -18.27 14.56 6.56
N LEU A 122 -19.01 13.46 6.31
CA LEU A 122 -19.13 12.87 4.98
C LEU A 122 -19.97 13.77 4.05
N ASP A 123 -21.04 14.37 4.56
CA ASP A 123 -21.87 15.30 3.80
C ASP A 123 -21.08 16.55 3.39
N ASP A 124 -20.27 17.09 4.30
CA ASP A 124 -19.35 18.21 4.02
C ASP A 124 -18.32 17.82 2.95
N TYR A 125 -17.70 16.62 3.08
CA TYR A 125 -16.77 16.10 2.08
C TYR A 125 -17.45 15.96 0.71
N CYS A 126 -18.63 15.35 0.64
CA CYS A 126 -19.37 15.16 -0.60
C CYS A 126 -19.70 16.50 -1.27
N THR A 127 -20.13 17.50 -0.49
CA THR A 127 -20.41 18.85 -0.99
C THR A 127 -19.16 19.50 -1.55
N LYS A 128 -18.06 19.48 -0.80
CA LYS A 128 -16.79 20.10 -1.18
C LYS A 128 -16.17 19.50 -2.43
N HIS A 129 -16.25 18.18 -2.58
CA HIS A 129 -15.63 17.44 -3.69
C HIS A 129 -16.60 17.08 -4.82
N SER A 130 -17.85 17.59 -4.77
CA SER A 130 -18.89 17.31 -5.76
C SER A 130 -19.19 15.82 -5.93
N VAL A 131 -19.11 15.03 -4.85
CA VAL A 131 -19.43 13.61 -4.83
C VAL A 131 -20.92 13.42 -4.53
N PRO A 132 -21.69 12.72 -5.38
CA PRO A 132 -23.11 12.47 -5.12
C PRO A 132 -23.28 11.58 -3.87
N ARG A 133 -23.72 12.15 -2.74
CA ARG A 133 -23.90 11.45 -1.46
C ARG A 133 -24.77 10.19 -1.58
N ILE A 134 -25.83 10.27 -2.41
CA ILE A 134 -26.74 9.15 -2.64
C ILE A 134 -26.04 7.92 -3.24
N GLY A 135 -24.98 8.11 -4.02
CA GLY A 135 -24.20 7.03 -4.61
C GLY A 135 -23.42 6.21 -3.58
N LEU A 136 -23.22 6.75 -2.36
CA LEU A 136 -22.50 6.09 -1.30
C LEU A 136 -23.40 5.28 -0.34
N GLU A 137 -24.72 5.46 -0.40
CA GLU A 137 -25.66 4.91 0.57
C GLU A 137 -25.68 3.39 0.66
N LYS A 138 -25.35 2.70 -0.41
CA LYS A 138 -25.27 1.23 -0.41
C LYS A 138 -23.91 0.69 -0.01
N LEU A 139 -22.89 1.53 0.12
CA LEU A 139 -21.55 1.14 0.45
C LEU A 139 -21.35 1.06 1.98
N LYS A 140 -20.63 0.05 2.44
CA LYS A 140 -20.17 0.01 3.84
C LYS A 140 -19.07 1.06 4.08
N PRO A 141 -18.85 1.51 5.33
CA PRO A 141 -17.91 2.60 5.61
C PRO A 141 -16.50 2.34 5.09
N TRP A 142 -16.01 1.09 5.11
CA TRP A 142 -14.70 0.76 4.59
C TRP A 142 -14.58 0.97 3.07
N VAL A 143 -15.63 0.66 2.30
CA VAL A 143 -15.63 0.90 0.84
C VAL A 143 -15.60 2.38 0.54
N VAL A 144 -16.41 3.16 1.27
CA VAL A 144 -16.39 4.63 1.16
C VAL A 144 -15.00 5.17 1.48
N SER A 145 -14.39 4.66 2.53
CA SER A 145 -13.03 5.03 2.94
C SER A 145 -12.01 4.79 1.82
N VAL A 146 -11.99 3.59 1.25
CA VAL A 146 -11.11 3.23 0.12
C VAL A 146 -11.36 4.13 -1.08
N THR A 147 -12.62 4.40 -1.40
CA THR A 147 -13.00 5.25 -2.53
C THR A 147 -12.49 6.68 -2.36
N ILE A 148 -12.69 7.28 -1.19
CA ILE A 148 -12.22 8.63 -0.88
C ILE A 148 -10.70 8.73 -0.99
N ALA A 149 -9.98 7.74 -0.47
CA ALA A 149 -8.53 7.75 -0.55
C ALA A 149 -8.03 7.60 -2.00
N ALA A 150 -8.62 6.70 -2.78
CA ALA A 150 -8.28 6.57 -4.19
C ALA A 150 -8.46 7.89 -4.95
N MET A 151 -9.57 8.58 -4.70
CA MET A 151 -9.82 9.91 -5.28
C MET A 151 -8.76 10.94 -4.84
N ALA A 152 -8.35 10.91 -3.57
CA ALA A 152 -7.34 11.85 -3.05
C ALA A 152 -5.97 11.62 -3.69
N TRP A 153 -5.54 10.37 -3.88
CA TRP A 153 -4.30 10.03 -4.57
C TRP A 153 -4.35 10.47 -6.04
N GLN A 154 -5.45 10.19 -6.74
CA GLN A 154 -5.64 10.63 -8.12
C GLN A 154 -5.60 12.17 -8.25
N GLN A 155 -6.24 12.90 -7.33
CA GLN A 155 -6.21 14.36 -7.30
C GLN A 155 -4.82 14.93 -6.98
N ALA A 156 -3.98 14.15 -6.30
CA ALA A 156 -2.58 14.50 -6.06
C ALA A 156 -1.69 14.29 -7.29
N GLY A 157 -2.21 13.63 -8.35
CA GLY A 157 -1.48 13.35 -9.58
C GLY A 157 -0.79 11.98 -9.60
N GLU A 158 -1.08 11.14 -8.62
CA GLU A 158 -0.54 9.79 -8.52
C GLU A 158 -1.30 8.81 -9.42
N ASP A 159 -0.56 7.93 -10.10
CA ASP A 159 -1.09 6.94 -11.03
C ASP A 159 -0.77 5.52 -10.54
N PRO A 160 -1.77 4.65 -10.31
CA PRO A 160 -1.54 3.27 -9.93
C PRO A 160 -0.80 2.44 -10.99
N THR A 161 -0.84 2.84 -12.26
CA THR A 161 -0.07 2.16 -13.32
C THR A 161 1.43 2.42 -13.23
N LEU A 162 1.83 3.47 -12.49
CA LEU A 162 3.20 3.86 -12.20
C LEU A 162 3.66 3.40 -10.80
N GLY A 163 2.87 2.60 -10.11
CA GLY A 163 3.29 1.96 -8.87
C GLY A 163 4.44 0.98 -9.08
N ILE A 164 5.28 0.83 -8.07
CA ILE A 164 6.47 -0.06 -8.11
C ILE A 164 6.07 -1.53 -8.34
N ASP A 165 4.94 -1.95 -7.75
CA ASP A 165 4.39 -3.30 -7.97
C ASP A 165 4.08 -3.54 -9.45
N MET A 166 3.37 -2.59 -10.05
CA MET A 166 2.98 -2.67 -11.46
C MET A 166 4.19 -2.62 -12.39
N HIS A 167 5.23 -1.83 -12.05
CA HIS A 167 6.47 -1.80 -12.81
C HIS A 167 7.07 -3.21 -12.90
N PHE A 168 7.34 -3.87 -11.77
CA PHE A 168 7.97 -5.19 -11.77
C PHE A 168 7.06 -6.28 -12.33
N LEU A 169 5.76 -6.22 -12.11
CA LEU A 169 4.81 -7.11 -12.77
C LEU A 169 4.85 -6.96 -14.30
N ASN A 170 4.99 -5.72 -14.82
CA ASN A 170 5.07 -5.46 -16.26
C ASN A 170 6.39 -5.92 -16.88
N GLU A 171 7.50 -5.76 -16.14
CA GLU A 171 8.83 -6.17 -16.61
C GLU A 171 9.07 -7.68 -16.48
N SER A 172 8.34 -8.39 -15.61
CA SER A 172 8.50 -9.83 -15.43
C SER A 172 8.14 -10.61 -16.70
N LYS A 173 9.05 -11.49 -17.11
CA LYS A 173 8.93 -12.33 -18.32
C LYS A 173 9.44 -13.73 -18.04
N PRO A 174 8.92 -14.77 -18.74
CA PRO A 174 9.49 -16.11 -18.68
C PRO A 174 11.01 -16.12 -18.93
N PRO A 175 11.78 -16.94 -18.20
CA PRO A 175 11.37 -18.01 -17.30
C PRO A 175 11.11 -17.59 -15.84
N GLN A 176 11.11 -16.29 -15.50
CA GLN A 176 10.82 -15.81 -14.14
C GLN A 176 9.39 -16.19 -13.74
N ARG A 177 9.24 -16.85 -12.60
CA ARG A 177 7.93 -17.20 -12.03
C ARG A 177 7.40 -16.04 -11.20
N ILE A 178 6.08 -15.84 -11.22
CA ILE A 178 5.39 -14.89 -10.32
C ILE A 178 4.68 -15.70 -9.24
N GLU A 179 4.93 -15.38 -7.99
CA GLU A 179 4.26 -15.94 -6.81
C GLU A 179 3.54 -14.83 -6.03
N GLU A 180 2.39 -15.18 -5.46
CA GLU A 180 1.57 -14.28 -4.67
C GLU A 180 1.63 -14.69 -3.19
N LEU A 181 1.74 -13.69 -2.32
CA LEU A 181 1.71 -13.91 -0.86
C LEU A 181 0.28 -13.97 -0.33
N GLU A 182 -0.62 -13.28 -0.98
CA GLU A 182 -2.01 -13.08 -0.56
C GLU A 182 -2.95 -13.19 -1.75
N THR A 183 -4.23 -13.27 -1.46
CA THR A 183 -5.29 -13.18 -2.45
C THR A 183 -6.08 -11.89 -2.27
N MET A 184 -6.76 -11.45 -3.32
CA MET A 184 -7.72 -10.35 -3.24
C MET A 184 -8.74 -10.55 -2.11
N GLU A 185 -9.27 -11.77 -2.00
CA GLU A 185 -10.26 -12.12 -0.99
C GLU A 185 -9.69 -12.00 0.42
N SER A 186 -8.44 -12.47 0.65
CA SER A 186 -7.80 -12.35 1.98
C SER A 186 -7.62 -10.89 2.38
N GLN A 187 -7.19 -10.02 1.48
CA GLN A 187 -7.03 -8.58 1.79
C GLN A 187 -8.39 -7.89 2.02
N LEU A 188 -9.38 -8.12 1.15
CA LEU A 188 -10.71 -7.51 1.32
C LEU A 188 -11.40 -8.00 2.60
N SER A 189 -11.17 -9.26 2.99
CA SER A 189 -11.76 -9.84 4.20
C SER A 189 -11.31 -9.13 5.48
N ILE A 190 -10.13 -8.52 5.52
CA ILE A 190 -9.66 -7.75 6.67
C ILE A 190 -10.61 -6.58 6.96
N PHE A 191 -11.01 -5.86 5.92
CA PHE A 191 -11.98 -4.76 6.04
C PHE A 191 -13.40 -5.24 6.25
N ALA A 192 -13.79 -6.29 5.54
CA ALA A 192 -15.12 -6.87 5.65
C ALA A 192 -15.41 -7.41 7.05
N ASN A 193 -14.40 -7.97 7.71
CA ASN A 193 -14.46 -8.50 9.08
C ASN A 193 -14.09 -7.47 10.16
N ALA A 194 -13.78 -6.22 9.77
CA ALA A 194 -13.60 -5.14 10.73
C ALA A 194 -14.93 -4.82 11.40
N THR A 195 -14.89 -4.51 12.70
CA THR A 195 -16.08 -4.10 13.43
C THR A 195 -16.67 -2.79 12.88
N GLU A 196 -17.92 -2.51 13.15
CA GLU A 196 -18.53 -1.23 12.76
C GLU A 196 -17.75 -0.03 13.30
N GLU A 197 -17.24 -0.13 14.53
CA GLU A 197 -16.41 0.90 15.15
C GLU A 197 -15.09 1.08 14.40
N GLU A 198 -14.41 -0.02 14.01
CA GLU A 198 -13.19 0.01 13.21
C GLU A 198 -13.44 0.65 11.83
N GLN A 199 -14.53 0.27 11.16
CA GLN A 199 -14.88 0.82 9.85
C GLN A 199 -15.28 2.30 9.93
N GLN A 200 -16.04 2.70 10.94
CA GLN A 200 -16.37 4.11 11.16
C GLN A 200 -15.14 4.93 11.53
N GLY A 201 -14.29 4.40 12.41
CA GLY A 201 -13.04 5.04 12.80
C GLY A 201 -12.16 5.31 11.59
N LEU A 202 -12.05 4.34 10.69
CA LEU A 202 -11.33 4.47 9.43
C LEU A 202 -11.90 5.60 8.57
N LEU A 203 -13.22 5.60 8.33
CA LEU A 203 -13.88 6.65 7.55
C LEU A 203 -13.73 8.03 8.18
N GLN A 204 -13.98 8.14 9.48
CA GLN A 204 -13.87 9.38 10.22
C GLN A 204 -12.48 9.99 10.13
N SER A 205 -11.49 9.15 10.18
CA SER A 205 -10.12 9.53 10.06
C SER A 205 -9.80 10.19 8.73
N ILE A 206 -10.21 9.55 7.63
CA ILE A 206 -9.98 10.06 6.27
C ILE A 206 -10.70 11.38 6.06
N LEU A 207 -11.95 11.47 6.51
CA LEU A 207 -12.73 12.69 6.41
C LEU A 207 -12.12 13.87 7.19
N LYS A 208 -11.46 13.60 8.33
CA LYS A 208 -10.79 14.64 9.13
C LYS A 208 -9.55 15.24 8.46
N GLU A 209 -8.89 14.48 7.60
CA GLU A 209 -7.65 14.95 6.96
C GLU A 209 -7.90 15.91 5.80
N GLY A 210 -8.97 15.69 5.04
CA GLY A 210 -9.40 16.63 4.00
C GLY A 210 -8.25 17.19 3.15
N ASP A 211 -8.03 18.51 3.20
CA ASP A 211 -7.03 19.24 2.39
C ASP A 211 -5.57 18.87 2.70
N LYS A 212 -5.28 18.29 3.87
CA LYS A 212 -3.92 17.89 4.24
C LYS A 212 -3.46 16.62 3.54
N THR A 213 -4.39 15.84 2.98
CA THR A 213 -4.09 14.59 2.27
C THR A 213 -3.05 14.82 1.17
N LYS A 214 -3.16 15.90 0.40
CA LYS A 214 -2.21 16.20 -0.67
C LYS A 214 -0.78 16.45 -0.16
N ASP A 215 -0.64 17.19 0.94
CA ASP A 215 0.68 17.46 1.54
C ASP A 215 1.29 16.19 2.14
N LEU A 216 0.47 15.33 2.71
CA LEU A 216 0.92 14.04 3.22
C LEU A 216 1.37 13.10 2.11
N ILE A 217 0.62 13.00 1.02
CA ILE A 217 1.02 12.22 -0.16
C ILE A 217 2.41 12.66 -0.64
N LYS A 218 2.63 13.97 -0.78
CA LYS A 218 3.95 14.51 -1.17
C LYS A 218 5.04 14.17 -0.17
N ARG A 219 4.75 14.22 1.14
CA ARG A 219 5.71 13.85 2.19
C ARG A 219 6.07 12.37 2.10
N LEU A 220 5.08 11.49 1.93
CA LEU A 220 5.28 10.05 1.75
C LEU A 220 6.12 9.76 0.52
N GLN A 221 5.78 10.37 -0.62
CA GLN A 221 6.53 10.22 -1.87
C GLN A 221 7.98 10.71 -1.73
N ALA A 222 8.19 11.88 -1.13
CA ALA A 222 9.54 12.40 -0.90
C ALA A 222 10.35 11.49 0.04
N ALA A 223 9.75 10.99 1.11
CA ALA A 223 10.40 10.04 2.02
C ALA A 223 10.70 8.70 1.30
N TYR A 224 9.79 8.21 0.47
CA TYR A 224 10.00 7.01 -0.35
C TYR A 224 11.18 7.19 -1.32
N ILE A 225 11.17 8.27 -2.10
CA ILE A 225 12.23 8.59 -3.07
C ILE A 225 13.59 8.82 -2.39
N SER A 226 13.61 9.34 -1.16
CA SER A 226 14.86 9.51 -0.41
C SER A 226 15.55 8.18 -0.06
N GLY A 227 14.81 7.06 -0.09
CA GLY A 227 15.30 5.74 0.31
C GLY A 227 15.61 5.63 1.80
N ASP A 228 15.14 6.57 2.61
CA ASP A 228 15.34 6.61 4.06
C ASP A 228 14.16 5.93 4.78
N PRO A 229 14.35 4.72 5.33
CA PRO A 229 13.29 4.00 6.01
C PRO A 229 12.84 4.70 7.30
N ASP A 230 13.74 5.42 8.00
CA ASP A 230 13.40 6.09 9.25
C ASP A 230 12.54 7.33 8.99
N ALA A 231 12.82 8.06 7.90
CA ALA A 231 12.00 9.18 7.46
C ALA A 231 10.58 8.71 7.09
N LEU A 232 10.47 7.59 6.36
CA LEU A 232 9.17 7.01 6.02
C LEU A 232 8.44 6.49 7.26
N GLN A 233 9.13 5.74 8.14
CA GLN A 233 8.57 5.22 9.39
C GLN A 233 8.03 6.33 10.26
N LYS A 234 8.77 7.43 10.38
CA LYS A 234 8.33 8.61 11.16
C LYS A 234 7.00 9.17 10.66
N ILE A 235 6.82 9.28 9.33
CA ILE A 235 5.54 9.73 8.78
C ILE A 235 4.45 8.72 9.08
N LEU A 236 4.71 7.42 8.90
CA LEU A 236 3.76 6.36 9.20
C LEU A 236 3.37 6.35 10.69
N ASP A 237 4.30 6.62 11.61
CA ASP A 237 4.03 6.71 13.04
C ASP A 237 3.23 7.97 13.42
N GLU A 238 3.51 9.10 12.75
CA GLU A 238 2.73 10.34 12.92
C GLU A 238 1.28 10.14 12.48
N GLU A 239 1.07 9.28 11.48
CA GLU A 239 -0.21 9.03 10.83
C GLU A 239 -0.85 7.67 11.26
N SER A 240 -0.28 6.95 12.23
CA SER A 240 -0.62 5.57 12.56
C SER A 240 -1.97 5.36 13.28
N ASP A 241 -2.76 6.42 13.48
CA ASP A 241 -4.06 6.30 14.15
C ASP A 241 -5.21 6.14 13.13
N MET A 242 -5.25 4.97 12.46
CA MET A 242 -6.29 4.60 11.48
C MET A 242 -7.66 4.32 12.10
N GLY A 243 -8.05 5.14 13.05
CA GLY A 243 -9.30 4.98 13.79
C GLY A 243 -9.23 3.92 14.88
N THR A 244 -8.53 2.81 14.67
CA THR A 244 -8.27 1.84 15.74
C THR A 244 -6.92 1.14 15.60
N LYS A 245 -6.19 0.96 16.69
CA LYS A 245 -4.94 0.19 16.73
C LYS A 245 -5.14 -1.28 16.29
N SER A 246 -6.35 -1.80 16.51
CA SER A 246 -6.71 -3.16 16.13
C SER A 246 -6.72 -3.35 14.63
N LEU A 247 -7.29 -2.42 13.87
CA LEU A 247 -7.31 -2.50 12.40
C LEU A 247 -5.91 -2.35 11.82
N THR A 248 -5.09 -1.42 12.35
CA THR A 248 -3.68 -1.28 11.96
C THR A 248 -2.91 -2.58 12.17
N LYS A 249 -3.11 -3.25 13.31
CA LYS A 249 -2.49 -4.54 13.58
C LYS A 249 -2.86 -5.60 12.55
N LYS A 250 -4.13 -5.72 12.19
CA LYS A 250 -4.61 -6.67 11.17
C LYS A 250 -4.04 -6.37 9.78
N LEU A 251 -3.93 -5.09 9.44
CA LEU A 251 -3.48 -4.63 8.12
C LEU A 251 -1.96 -4.67 7.93
N LEU A 252 -1.19 -4.60 9.00
CA LEU A 252 0.28 -4.60 8.96
C LEU A 252 0.87 -5.76 9.77
N ASP A 253 0.76 -5.74 11.10
CA ASP A 253 1.53 -6.64 11.98
C ASP A 253 1.27 -8.13 11.68
N ASP A 254 -0.01 -8.51 11.58
CA ASP A 254 -0.40 -9.92 11.37
C ASP A 254 0.04 -10.42 9.98
N ARG A 255 -0.01 -9.55 8.98
CA ARG A 255 0.47 -9.83 7.63
C ARG A 255 2.00 -9.91 7.57
N ASN A 256 2.71 -9.04 8.30
CA ASN A 256 4.16 -9.09 8.38
C ASN A 256 4.68 -10.43 8.93
N VAL A 257 3.99 -11.02 9.91
CA VAL A 257 4.34 -12.35 10.43
C VAL A 257 4.22 -13.42 9.35
N MET A 258 3.14 -13.42 8.57
CA MET A 258 2.94 -14.35 7.46
C MET A 258 3.99 -14.14 6.36
N MET A 259 4.21 -12.89 5.96
CA MET A 259 5.22 -12.54 4.96
C MET A 259 6.63 -12.96 5.39
N ALA A 260 7.02 -12.68 6.64
CA ALA A 260 8.33 -13.07 7.18
C ALA A 260 8.49 -14.60 7.24
N SER A 261 7.41 -15.35 7.49
CA SER A 261 7.43 -16.80 7.42
C SER A 261 7.70 -17.30 6.00
N LYS A 262 7.05 -16.67 5.00
CA LYS A 262 7.26 -17.03 3.59
C LYS A 262 8.67 -16.68 3.11
N MET A 263 9.22 -15.53 3.55
CA MET A 263 10.62 -15.17 3.26
C MET A 263 11.62 -16.15 3.90
N ASP A 264 11.33 -16.63 5.10
CA ASP A 264 12.12 -17.65 5.78
C ASP A 264 12.14 -18.99 4.99
N GLU A 265 11.01 -19.37 4.37
CA GLU A 265 10.94 -20.52 3.46
C GLU A 265 11.83 -20.30 2.22
N TYR A 266 11.75 -19.13 1.59
CA TYR A 266 12.60 -18.80 0.44
C TYR A 266 14.10 -18.85 0.80
N LEU A 267 14.48 -18.33 1.96
CA LEU A 267 15.88 -18.32 2.42
C LEU A 267 16.43 -19.73 2.74
N LYS A 268 15.56 -20.72 2.95
CA LYS A 268 15.93 -22.15 3.08
C LYS A 268 16.03 -22.85 1.72
N GLY A 269 15.52 -22.23 0.66
CA GLY A 269 15.57 -22.73 -0.71
C GLY A 269 16.90 -22.43 -1.41
N ALA A 270 16.89 -22.56 -2.74
CA ALA A 270 18.08 -22.34 -3.58
C ALA A 270 17.86 -21.26 -4.66
N ASP A 271 16.63 -20.87 -4.94
CA ASP A 271 16.32 -19.89 -5.98
C ASP A 271 16.47 -18.45 -5.42
N PRO A 272 17.12 -17.55 -6.16
CA PRO A 272 17.08 -16.13 -5.84
C PRO A 272 15.67 -15.57 -6.09
N VAL A 273 15.16 -14.83 -5.10
CA VAL A 273 13.80 -14.28 -5.11
C VAL A 273 13.83 -12.76 -5.01
N PHE A 274 13.02 -12.10 -5.80
CA PHE A 274 12.78 -10.66 -5.72
C PHE A 274 11.36 -10.43 -5.21
N VAL A 275 11.25 -9.85 -4.04
CA VAL A 275 9.98 -9.66 -3.31
C VAL A 275 9.60 -8.20 -3.36
N VAL A 276 8.38 -7.91 -3.77
CA VAL A 276 7.82 -6.56 -3.83
C VAL A 276 6.56 -6.53 -2.97
N VAL A 277 6.64 -5.84 -1.86
CA VAL A 277 5.53 -5.64 -0.92
C VAL A 277 5.53 -4.19 -0.44
N GLY A 278 4.40 -3.68 0.02
CA GLY A 278 4.30 -2.31 0.50
C GLY A 278 5.41 -1.96 1.49
N ALA A 279 6.01 -0.78 1.34
CA ALA A 279 7.16 -0.35 2.15
C ALA A 279 6.89 -0.45 3.66
N ALA A 280 5.65 -0.18 4.09
CA ALA A 280 5.23 -0.29 5.47
C ALA A 280 5.34 -1.72 6.06
N HIS A 281 5.34 -2.76 5.19
CA HIS A 281 5.56 -4.15 5.63
C HIS A 281 7.03 -4.46 5.92
N ILE A 282 7.96 -3.73 5.33
CA ILE A 282 9.38 -4.06 5.43
C ILE A 282 10.08 -3.31 6.56
N ILE A 283 9.72 -2.03 6.76
CA ILE A 283 10.40 -1.10 7.68
C ILE A 283 9.89 -1.20 9.12
N GLY A 284 10.61 -0.57 10.05
CA GLY A 284 10.23 -0.46 11.46
C GLY A 284 10.49 -1.72 12.29
N GLU A 285 10.18 -1.63 13.58
CA GLU A 285 10.46 -2.69 14.57
C GLU A 285 9.62 -3.96 14.35
N LYS A 286 8.47 -3.85 13.69
CA LYS A 286 7.60 -4.97 13.33
C LYS A 286 7.66 -5.31 11.84
N GLY A 287 8.60 -4.72 11.12
CA GLY A 287 8.78 -4.96 9.70
C GLY A 287 9.46 -6.29 9.40
N VAL A 288 9.19 -6.82 8.20
CA VAL A 288 9.74 -8.10 7.72
C VAL A 288 11.26 -8.12 7.76
N ALA A 289 11.93 -7.00 7.42
CA ALA A 289 13.38 -6.91 7.46
C ALA A 289 13.93 -7.13 8.89
N LYS A 290 13.27 -6.58 9.91
CA LYS A 290 13.65 -6.80 11.32
C LYS A 290 13.35 -8.25 11.74
N MET A 291 12.18 -8.78 11.39
CA MET A 291 11.81 -10.16 11.73
C MET A 291 12.78 -11.19 11.16
N LEU A 292 13.31 -10.96 9.95
CA LEU A 292 14.33 -11.83 9.36
C LEU A 292 15.69 -11.70 10.08
N ARG A 293 16.09 -10.48 10.51
CA ARG A 293 17.29 -10.31 11.36
C ARG A 293 17.15 -11.07 12.67
N ASP A 294 15.97 -11.02 13.30
CA ASP A 294 15.71 -11.73 14.56
C ASP A 294 15.74 -13.25 14.40
N LYS A 295 15.49 -13.76 13.19
CA LYS A 295 15.70 -15.17 12.82
C LYS A 295 17.17 -15.52 12.52
N GLY A 296 18.10 -14.55 12.57
CA GLY A 296 19.54 -14.76 12.38
C GLY A 296 20.02 -14.56 10.95
N TYR A 297 19.19 -14.11 10.02
CA TYR A 297 19.65 -13.80 8.67
C TYR A 297 20.38 -12.45 8.61
N LYS A 298 21.38 -12.37 7.71
CA LYS A 298 22.02 -11.11 7.39
C LYS A 298 21.09 -10.32 6.46
N VAL A 299 20.55 -9.20 6.96
CA VAL A 299 19.62 -8.34 6.20
C VAL A 299 20.13 -6.91 6.21
N GLU A 300 20.57 -6.43 5.06
CA GLU A 300 21.17 -5.11 4.88
C GLU A 300 20.39 -4.31 3.83
N GLN A 301 20.20 -3.02 4.09
CA GLN A 301 19.64 -2.13 3.07
C GLN A 301 20.68 -1.94 1.95
N VAL A 302 20.22 -2.04 0.70
CA VAL A 302 21.09 -1.90 -0.48
C VAL A 302 21.51 -0.44 -0.63
N THR A 303 22.82 -0.25 -0.74
CA THR A 303 23.42 1.06 -1.03
C THR A 303 23.54 1.24 -2.54
N LEU A 304 23.15 2.38 -3.06
CA LEU A 304 23.33 2.72 -4.47
C LEU A 304 24.74 3.26 -4.71
N GLU A 305 25.36 2.88 -5.82
CA GLU A 305 26.65 3.43 -6.22
C GLU A 305 26.53 4.93 -6.50
N ALA A 306 27.50 5.69 -6.02
CA ALA A 306 27.65 7.10 -6.42
C ALA A 306 27.99 7.14 -7.92
N LYS A 307 27.18 7.88 -8.70
CA LYS A 307 27.51 8.17 -10.10
C LYS A 307 28.55 9.24 -10.21
#